data_d8024385b31f3ce2a3994ed4281d2032
#
_entry.id   d8024385b31f3ce2a3994ed4281d2032
#
_cell.length_a   1.000
_cell.length_b   1.000
_cell.length_c   1.000
_cell.angle_alpha   90.00
_cell.angle_beta   90.00
_cell.angle_gamma   90.00
#
_symmetry.space_group_name_H-M   'P 1'
#
loop_
_entity.id
_entity.type
_entity.pdbx_description
1 polymer ?
#
loop_
_entity_poly.entity_id
_entity_poly.type
_entity_poly.pdbx_seq_one_letter_code
_entity_poly.pdbx_strand_id
1 'polypeptide(L)'
;INVGGSTEVEVKERKDRVDDALNATRAAVEEGIVPGGGTALLYSIKSLDGLKGSNPDQDAGIDIIRKALESPARQIAENAGVEGSIVIGKLLEQKDSNHGFDAQTETYTDLVKSGIIDPVKVVRTALENASSIAGLLLTTEAMVAEMPEPKEPMPPMPGAGGMGGMGGMGGMGGDMGF
;
A
#
# COMPACT_ATOMS: atom_id res chain seq x y z
N ILE A 1 -15.01 -10.14 22.39
CA ILE A 1 -15.58 -8.97 21.69
C ILE A 1 -16.64 -9.48 20.73
N ASN A 2 -17.88 -8.98 20.87
CA ASN A 2 -18.96 -9.32 19.93
C ASN A 2 -18.98 -8.28 18.82
N VAL A 3 -18.93 -8.76 17.58
CA VAL A 3 -18.95 -7.91 16.38
C VAL A 3 -20.25 -8.18 15.62
N GLY A 4 -20.98 -7.12 15.28
CA GLY A 4 -22.21 -7.20 14.49
C GLY A 4 -22.19 -6.25 13.31
N GLY A 5 -23.10 -6.48 12.36
CA GLY A 5 -23.28 -5.66 11.17
C GLY A 5 -24.57 -6.01 10.43
N SER A 6 -24.91 -5.23 9.44
CA SER A 6 -26.14 -5.41 8.63
C SER A 6 -26.00 -6.54 7.59
N THR A 7 -24.78 -6.86 7.20
CA THR A 7 -24.46 -7.92 6.23
C THR A 7 -23.29 -8.78 6.72
N GLU A 8 -23.18 -9.99 6.20
CA GLU A 8 -22.09 -10.91 6.51
C GLU A 8 -20.72 -10.33 6.13
N VAL A 9 -20.63 -9.63 5.01
CA VAL A 9 -19.40 -8.96 4.55
C VAL A 9 -18.97 -7.88 5.53
N GLU A 10 -19.91 -7.06 6.00
CA GLU A 10 -19.65 -6.01 7.00
C GLU A 10 -19.18 -6.59 8.33
N VAL A 11 -19.80 -7.68 8.79
CA VAL A 11 -19.39 -8.38 10.01
C VAL A 11 -17.97 -8.90 9.89
N LYS A 12 -17.64 -9.53 8.74
CA LYS A 12 -16.30 -10.06 8.48
C LYS A 12 -15.26 -8.94 8.45
N GLU A 13 -15.51 -7.86 7.73
CA GLU A 13 -14.61 -6.71 7.67
C GLU A 13 -14.35 -6.12 9.06
N ARG A 14 -15.40 -5.92 9.87
CA ARG A 14 -15.26 -5.40 11.23
C ARG A 14 -14.49 -6.36 12.13
N LYS A 15 -14.72 -7.67 11.99
CA LYS A 15 -13.98 -8.69 12.74
C LYS A 15 -12.49 -8.63 12.37
N ASP A 16 -12.16 -8.62 11.10
CA ASP A 16 -10.78 -8.59 10.63
C ASP A 16 -10.06 -7.32 11.15
N ARG A 17 -10.75 -6.18 11.17
CA ARG A 17 -10.23 -4.92 11.74
C ARG A 17 -9.97 -4.99 13.24
N VAL A 18 -10.84 -5.68 14.01
CA VAL A 18 -10.64 -5.89 15.44
C VAL A 18 -9.47 -6.83 15.70
N ASP A 19 -9.35 -7.89 14.93
CA ASP A 19 -8.25 -8.86 15.04
C ASP A 19 -6.91 -8.18 14.71
N ASP A 20 -6.86 -7.34 13.68
CA ASP A 20 -5.70 -6.55 13.31
C ASP A 20 -5.29 -5.59 14.44
N ALA A 21 -6.24 -4.83 14.98
CA ALA A 21 -5.99 -3.92 16.10
C ALA A 21 -5.47 -4.65 17.35
N LEU A 22 -5.97 -5.85 17.63
CA LEU A 22 -5.51 -6.68 18.75
C LEU A 22 -4.06 -7.13 18.53
N ASN A 23 -3.72 -7.60 17.34
CA ASN A 23 -2.37 -8.03 17.00
C ASN A 23 -1.37 -6.86 17.01
N ALA A 24 -1.76 -5.70 16.46
CA ALA A 24 -0.97 -4.48 16.52
C ALA A 24 -0.70 -4.03 17.96
N THR A 25 -1.73 -4.09 18.83
CA THR A 25 -1.58 -3.76 20.25
C THR A 25 -0.63 -4.70 20.97
N ARG A 26 -0.71 -6.00 20.72
CA ARG A 26 0.25 -6.97 21.29
C ARG A 26 1.67 -6.69 20.86
N ALA A 27 1.88 -6.45 19.56
CA ALA A 27 3.20 -6.11 19.02
C ALA A 27 3.75 -4.81 19.65
N ALA A 28 2.89 -3.81 19.86
CA ALA A 28 3.27 -2.55 20.51
C ALA A 28 3.66 -2.73 21.99
N VAL A 29 2.99 -3.65 22.71
CA VAL A 29 3.37 -3.98 24.10
C VAL A 29 4.73 -4.67 24.16
N GLU A 30 5.08 -5.47 23.16
CA GLU A 30 6.35 -6.21 23.15
C GLU A 30 7.56 -5.32 22.85
N GLU A 31 7.50 -4.43 21.88
CA GLU A 31 8.65 -3.65 21.40
C GLU A 31 8.43 -2.13 21.39
N GLY A 32 7.27 -1.66 21.80
CA GLY A 32 6.94 -0.24 21.80
C GLY A 32 6.35 0.25 20.46
N ILE A 33 6.29 1.56 20.32
CA ILE A 33 5.68 2.27 19.19
C ILE A 33 6.67 3.24 18.55
N VAL A 34 6.42 3.54 17.29
CA VAL A 34 7.10 4.59 16.50
C VAL A 34 6.06 5.45 15.76
N PRO A 35 6.43 6.64 15.26
CA PRO A 35 5.56 7.40 14.38
C PRO A 35 5.17 6.57 13.16
N GLY A 36 3.88 6.58 12.82
CA GLY A 36 3.30 5.82 11.72
C GLY A 36 3.53 6.49 10.35
N GLY A 37 2.71 6.09 9.39
CA GLY A 37 2.74 6.68 8.06
C GLY A 37 4.03 6.47 7.27
N GLY A 38 4.82 5.44 7.59
CA GLY A 38 6.13 5.20 7.00
C GLY A 38 7.23 6.15 7.47
N THR A 39 6.91 7.07 8.38
CA THR A 39 7.82 8.12 8.85
C THR A 39 9.01 7.56 9.62
N ALA A 40 8.82 6.51 10.42
CA ALA A 40 9.90 5.86 11.16
C ALA A 40 10.98 5.30 10.22
N LEU A 41 10.59 4.65 9.11
CA LEU A 41 11.53 4.16 8.10
C LEU A 41 12.24 5.31 7.38
N LEU A 42 11.52 6.37 7.05
CA LEU A 42 12.10 7.55 6.41
C LEU A 42 13.20 8.18 7.28
N TYR A 43 12.94 8.38 8.56
CA TYR A 43 13.95 8.95 9.46
C TYR A 43 15.08 8.00 9.79
N SER A 44 14.90 6.69 9.64
CA SER A 44 15.98 5.71 9.80
C SER A 44 17.07 5.84 8.72
N ILE A 45 16.80 6.53 7.62
CA ILE A 45 17.80 6.85 6.57
C ILE A 45 19.03 7.53 7.19
N LYS A 46 18.85 8.38 8.20
CA LYS A 46 19.95 9.05 8.89
C LYS A 46 20.97 8.08 9.50
N SER A 47 20.56 6.87 9.85
CA SER A 47 21.48 5.85 10.37
C SER A 47 22.43 5.29 9.30
N LEU A 48 22.11 5.52 8.03
CA LEU A 48 22.96 5.15 6.89
C LEU A 48 23.98 6.25 6.53
N ASP A 49 23.90 7.41 7.17
CA ASP A 49 24.83 8.51 6.90
C ASP A 49 26.23 8.17 7.35
N GLY A 50 27.19 8.26 6.43
CA GLY A 50 28.57 7.90 6.68
C GLY A 50 28.87 6.40 6.61
N LEU A 51 27.87 5.54 6.43
CA LEU A 51 28.09 4.13 6.16
C LEU A 51 28.72 3.96 4.77
N LYS A 52 29.83 3.23 4.71
CA LYS A 52 30.55 2.93 3.47
C LYS A 52 30.76 1.44 3.35
N GLY A 53 30.55 0.92 2.14
CA GLY A 53 30.93 -0.42 1.79
C GLY A 53 32.43 -0.60 1.62
N SER A 54 32.85 -1.84 1.51
CA SER A 54 34.26 -2.19 1.22
C SER A 54 34.62 -2.02 -0.28
N ASN A 55 33.61 -1.84 -1.13
CA ASN A 55 33.73 -1.66 -2.57
C ASN A 55 32.51 -0.89 -3.12
N PRO A 56 32.58 -0.40 -4.39
CA PRO A 56 31.49 0.36 -5.00
C PRO A 56 30.16 -0.39 -5.11
N ASP A 57 30.17 -1.71 -5.23
CA ASP A 57 28.94 -2.51 -5.31
C ASP A 57 28.18 -2.51 -3.98
N GLN A 58 28.89 -2.56 -2.87
CA GLN A 58 28.30 -2.42 -1.53
C GLN A 58 27.77 -1.00 -1.30
N ASP A 59 28.47 0.01 -1.77
CA ASP A 59 27.97 1.39 -1.73
C ASP A 59 26.65 1.52 -2.51
N ALA A 60 26.58 0.93 -3.72
CA ALA A 60 25.33 0.88 -4.49
C ALA A 60 24.19 0.16 -3.74
N GLY A 61 24.50 -0.91 -3.02
CA GLY A 61 23.54 -1.61 -2.14
C GLY A 61 23.00 -0.72 -1.03
N ILE A 62 23.88 0.06 -0.37
CA ILE A 62 23.48 1.03 0.66
C ILE A 62 22.54 2.09 0.06
N ASP A 63 22.83 2.61 -1.14
CA ASP A 63 22.00 3.58 -1.82
C ASP A 63 20.64 3.02 -2.25
N ILE A 64 20.58 1.75 -2.63
CA ILE A 64 19.30 1.05 -2.90
C ILE A 64 18.44 1.03 -1.63
N ILE A 65 19.01 0.63 -0.50
CA ILE A 65 18.28 0.61 0.79
C ILE A 65 17.81 2.02 1.17
N ARG A 66 18.66 3.03 1.03
CA ARG A 66 18.31 4.43 1.29
C ARG A 66 17.06 4.86 0.52
N LYS A 67 17.00 4.56 -0.77
CA LYS A 67 15.82 4.86 -1.62
C LYS A 67 14.61 4.02 -1.25
N ALA A 68 14.80 2.74 -0.90
CA ALA A 68 13.71 1.85 -0.52
C ALA A 68 13.00 2.33 0.77
N LEU A 69 13.73 2.89 1.73
CA LEU A 69 13.19 3.40 2.99
C LEU A 69 12.25 4.61 2.82
N GLU A 70 12.34 5.33 1.70
CA GLU A 70 11.40 6.41 1.36
C GLU A 70 10.06 5.89 0.85
N SER A 71 10.04 4.69 0.27
CA SER A 71 8.91 4.16 -0.49
C SER A 71 7.61 4.07 0.31
N PRO A 72 7.58 3.58 1.58
CA PRO A 72 6.33 3.48 2.33
C PRO A 72 5.63 4.83 2.57
N ALA A 73 6.38 5.85 3.00
CA ALA A 73 5.83 7.17 3.23
C ALA A 73 5.40 7.84 1.92
N ARG A 74 6.17 7.66 0.85
CA ARG A 74 5.84 8.13 -0.50
C ARG A 74 4.52 7.53 -0.99
N GLN A 75 4.37 6.21 -0.90
CA GLN A 75 3.18 5.52 -1.35
C GLN A 75 1.92 5.93 -0.57
N ILE A 76 2.03 6.16 0.73
CA ILE A 76 0.91 6.64 1.54
C ILE A 76 0.47 8.03 1.08
N ALA A 77 1.40 8.95 0.80
CA ALA A 77 1.09 10.28 0.28
C ALA A 77 0.42 10.20 -1.11
N GLU A 78 0.94 9.38 -2.01
CA GLU A 78 0.38 9.17 -3.35
C GLU A 78 -1.01 8.54 -3.31
N ASN A 79 -1.25 7.59 -2.41
CA ASN A 79 -2.59 7.01 -2.19
C ASN A 79 -3.61 8.05 -1.67
N ALA A 80 -3.14 9.07 -0.98
CA ALA A 80 -3.97 10.21 -0.57
C ALA A 80 -4.16 11.26 -1.67
N GLY A 81 -3.55 11.07 -2.86
CA GLY A 81 -3.64 12.01 -3.97
C GLY A 81 -2.64 13.17 -3.92
N VAL A 82 -1.66 13.10 -3.02
CA VAL A 82 -0.63 14.13 -2.84
C VAL A 82 0.68 13.68 -3.49
N GLU A 83 1.45 14.63 -4.06
CA GLU A 83 2.75 14.34 -4.65
C GLU A 83 3.75 13.83 -3.59
N GLY A 84 4.06 12.54 -3.63
CA GLY A 84 4.90 11.88 -2.62
C GLY A 84 6.30 12.46 -2.50
N SER A 85 6.89 12.90 -3.61
CA SER A 85 8.24 13.50 -3.62
C SER A 85 8.30 14.80 -2.81
N ILE A 86 7.25 15.60 -2.86
CA ILE A 86 7.16 16.86 -2.09
C ILE A 86 7.03 16.55 -0.60
N VAL A 87 6.20 15.55 -0.26
CA VAL A 87 6.02 15.13 1.14
C VAL A 87 7.34 14.63 1.73
N ILE A 88 8.02 13.72 1.03
CA ILE A 88 9.32 13.18 1.46
C ILE A 88 10.35 14.29 1.63
N GLY A 89 10.48 15.19 0.66
CA GLY A 89 11.41 16.32 0.75
C GLY A 89 11.19 17.16 2.00
N LYS A 90 9.94 17.56 2.27
CA LYS A 90 9.59 18.33 3.48
C LYS A 90 9.87 17.59 4.78
N LEU A 91 9.63 16.27 4.82
CA LEU A 91 9.89 15.48 6.02
C LEU A 91 11.39 15.33 6.29
N LEU A 92 12.21 15.16 5.25
CA LEU A 92 13.66 15.04 5.42
C LEU A 92 14.32 16.34 5.94
N GLU A 93 13.71 17.51 5.72
CA GLU A 93 14.15 18.78 6.28
C GLU A 93 13.84 18.92 7.77
N GLN A 94 12.93 18.10 8.32
CA GLN A 94 12.54 18.16 9.72
C GLN A 94 13.60 17.54 10.65
N LYS A 95 13.73 18.15 11.83
CA LYS A 95 14.63 17.64 12.89
C LYS A 95 13.91 16.75 13.89
N ASP A 96 12.60 16.93 14.03
CA ASP A 96 11.77 16.17 14.97
C ASP A 96 11.32 14.86 14.34
N SER A 97 11.75 13.75 14.93
CA SER A 97 11.43 12.40 14.48
C SER A 97 9.96 12.02 14.65
N ASN A 98 9.18 12.77 15.43
CA ASN A 98 7.75 12.53 15.62
C ASN A 98 6.89 13.29 14.60
N HIS A 99 7.50 14.23 13.87
CA HIS A 99 6.81 15.03 12.89
C HIS A 99 6.64 14.26 11.58
N GLY A 100 5.42 14.20 11.07
CA GLY A 100 5.11 13.47 9.85
C GLY A 100 3.93 14.05 9.09
N PHE A 101 3.53 13.36 8.03
CA PHE A 101 2.40 13.73 7.19
C PHE A 101 1.17 12.90 7.56
N ASP A 102 0.11 13.57 8.00
CA ASP A 102 -1.21 12.99 8.18
C ASP A 102 -1.95 12.99 6.84
N ALA A 103 -2.07 11.81 6.24
CA ALA A 103 -2.70 11.63 4.92
C ALA A 103 -4.22 11.85 4.95
N GLN A 104 -4.87 11.75 6.12
CA GLN A 104 -6.31 11.98 6.23
C GLN A 104 -6.67 13.46 6.17
N THR A 105 -5.85 14.31 6.79
CA THR A 105 -6.07 15.75 6.86
C THR A 105 -5.16 16.55 5.93
N GLU A 106 -4.25 15.87 5.23
CA GLU A 106 -3.22 16.44 4.35
C GLU A 106 -2.34 17.48 5.07
N THR A 107 -2.10 17.29 6.36
CA THR A 107 -1.33 18.23 7.19
C THR A 107 -0.07 17.60 7.77
N TYR A 108 0.90 18.45 8.08
CA TYR A 108 2.13 18.06 8.77
C TYR A 108 1.95 18.27 10.27
N THR A 109 2.09 17.21 11.08
CA THR A 109 1.81 17.23 12.51
C THR A 109 2.72 16.28 13.29
N ASP A 110 2.68 16.37 14.62
CA ASP A 110 3.26 15.37 15.51
C ASP A 110 2.38 14.11 15.49
N LEU A 111 2.86 13.08 14.80
CA LEU A 111 2.09 11.86 14.55
C LEU A 111 1.79 11.10 15.86
N VAL A 112 2.72 11.11 16.80
CA VAL A 112 2.52 10.41 18.09
C VAL A 112 1.39 11.07 18.89
N LYS A 113 1.35 12.39 18.94
CA LYS A 113 0.26 13.12 19.59
C LYS A 113 -1.08 12.98 18.87
N SER A 114 -1.03 12.86 17.56
CA SER A 114 -2.22 12.64 16.71
C SER A 114 -2.72 11.19 16.74
N GLY A 115 -2.00 10.26 17.40
CA GLY A 115 -2.37 8.85 17.48
C GLY A 115 -2.06 8.06 16.21
N ILE A 116 -1.24 8.62 15.30
CA ILE A 116 -0.78 7.95 14.08
C ILE A 116 0.54 7.25 14.41
N ILE A 117 0.42 6.02 14.86
CA ILE A 117 1.53 5.22 15.42
C ILE A 117 1.55 3.83 14.82
N ASP A 118 2.75 3.27 14.71
CA ASP A 118 2.98 1.89 14.28
C ASP A 118 3.73 1.10 15.37
N PRO A 119 3.48 -0.20 15.53
CA PRO A 119 4.27 -1.05 16.40
C PRO A 119 5.69 -1.23 15.84
N VAL A 120 6.72 -1.04 16.66
CA VAL A 120 8.13 -1.23 16.25
C VAL A 120 8.36 -2.61 15.66
N LYS A 121 7.84 -3.66 16.31
CA LYS A 121 7.97 -5.05 15.87
C LYS A 121 7.47 -5.25 14.43
N VAL A 122 6.35 -4.64 14.06
CA VAL A 122 5.77 -4.76 12.72
C VAL A 122 6.68 -4.10 11.68
N VAL A 123 7.10 -2.86 11.93
CA VAL A 123 7.97 -2.09 11.03
C VAL A 123 9.32 -2.78 10.84
N ARG A 124 9.94 -3.24 11.93
CA ARG A 124 11.22 -3.96 11.92
C ARG A 124 11.12 -5.27 11.15
N THR A 125 10.13 -6.10 11.45
CA THR A 125 9.94 -7.40 10.79
C THR A 125 9.63 -7.25 9.32
N ALA A 126 8.85 -6.24 8.94
CA ALA A 126 8.57 -5.93 7.53
C ALA A 126 9.87 -5.62 6.77
N LEU A 127 10.75 -4.79 7.35
CA LEU A 127 12.04 -4.46 6.73
C LEU A 127 12.96 -5.67 6.64
N GLU A 128 13.06 -6.49 7.69
CA GLU A 128 13.87 -7.71 7.71
C GLU A 128 13.40 -8.72 6.65
N ASN A 129 12.09 -8.96 6.57
CA ASN A 129 11.51 -9.88 5.58
C ASN A 129 11.69 -9.36 4.14
N ALA A 130 11.44 -8.08 3.91
CA ALA A 130 11.62 -7.46 2.59
C ALA A 130 13.10 -7.56 2.14
N SER A 131 14.04 -7.28 3.02
CA SER A 131 15.48 -7.40 2.77
C SER A 131 15.88 -8.84 2.46
N SER A 132 15.37 -9.81 3.22
CA SER A 132 15.64 -11.24 3.00
C SER A 132 15.14 -11.71 1.63
N ILE A 133 13.90 -11.38 1.26
CA ILE A 133 13.33 -11.76 -0.04
C ILE A 133 14.05 -11.06 -1.18
N ALA A 134 14.36 -9.77 -1.06
CA ALA A 134 15.11 -9.04 -2.07
C ALA A 134 16.51 -9.66 -2.30
N GLY A 135 17.21 -10.04 -1.21
CA GLY A 135 18.49 -10.72 -1.30
C GLY A 135 18.41 -12.07 -2.02
N LEU A 136 17.35 -12.85 -1.74
CA LEU A 136 17.11 -14.11 -2.45
C LEU A 136 16.84 -13.88 -3.94
N LEU A 137 16.00 -12.91 -4.29
CA LEU A 137 15.68 -12.59 -5.68
C LEU A 137 16.91 -12.14 -6.48
N LEU A 138 17.77 -11.33 -5.85
CA LEU A 138 19.01 -10.86 -6.48
C LEU A 138 20.01 -11.99 -6.81
N THR A 139 19.94 -13.10 -6.08
CA THR A 139 20.82 -14.28 -6.29
C THR A 139 20.22 -15.34 -7.20
N THR A 140 18.98 -15.19 -7.67
CA THR A 140 18.32 -16.13 -8.57
C THR A 140 18.60 -15.78 -10.03
N GLU A 141 18.84 -16.82 -10.86
CA GLU A 141 19.02 -16.67 -12.31
C GLU A 141 17.73 -16.94 -13.10
N ALA A 142 16.77 -17.64 -12.48
CA ALA A 142 15.51 -18.01 -13.12
C ALA A 142 14.37 -18.04 -12.12
N MET A 143 13.18 -17.68 -12.58
CA MET A 143 11.93 -17.80 -11.83
C MET A 143 10.99 -18.74 -12.57
N VAL A 144 10.43 -19.71 -11.85
CA VAL A 144 9.40 -20.61 -12.37
C VAL A 144 8.07 -20.20 -11.77
N ALA A 145 7.11 -19.87 -12.60
CA ALA A 145 5.77 -19.49 -12.21
C ALA A 145 4.72 -20.23 -13.03
N GLU A 146 3.54 -20.39 -12.49
CA GLU A 146 2.41 -20.93 -13.24
C GLU A 146 2.01 -19.97 -14.37
N MET A 147 1.76 -20.55 -15.55
CA MET A 147 1.21 -19.79 -16.66
C MET A 147 -0.23 -19.41 -16.34
N PRO A 148 -0.65 -18.15 -16.57
CA PRO A 148 -2.04 -17.77 -16.38
C PRO A 148 -2.96 -18.69 -17.22
N GLU A 149 -3.95 -19.29 -16.57
CA GLU A 149 -4.95 -20.09 -17.27
C GLU A 149 -5.69 -19.22 -18.31
N PRO A 150 -5.90 -19.71 -19.53
CA PRO A 150 -6.77 -19.04 -20.49
C PRO A 150 -8.15 -18.86 -19.82
N LYS A 151 -8.66 -17.63 -19.79
CA LYS A 151 -10.04 -17.40 -19.34
C LYS A 151 -10.95 -18.21 -20.25
N GLU A 152 -11.55 -19.29 -19.72
CA GLU A 152 -12.61 -19.99 -20.42
C GLU A 152 -13.73 -18.99 -20.78
N PRO A 153 -14.20 -18.96 -22.03
CA PRO A 153 -15.34 -18.14 -22.39
C PRO A 153 -16.51 -18.58 -21.51
N MET A 154 -17.07 -17.62 -20.75
CA MET A 154 -18.25 -17.89 -19.93
C MET A 154 -19.30 -18.58 -20.82
N PRO A 155 -19.85 -19.74 -20.40
CA PRO A 155 -20.92 -20.37 -21.14
C PRO A 155 -22.07 -19.37 -21.29
N PRO A 156 -22.69 -19.28 -22.48
CA PRO A 156 -23.80 -18.38 -22.67
C PRO A 156 -24.88 -18.70 -21.65
N MET A 157 -25.32 -17.70 -20.89
CA MET A 157 -26.43 -17.86 -19.94
C MET A 157 -27.63 -18.44 -20.67
N PRO A 158 -28.16 -19.60 -20.26
CA PRO A 158 -29.43 -20.07 -20.80
C PRO A 158 -30.55 -19.22 -20.19
N GLY A 159 -31.12 -18.31 -20.97
CA GLY A 159 -32.30 -17.59 -20.49
C GLY A 159 -32.55 -16.17 -20.99
N ALA A 160 -32.11 -15.78 -22.17
CA ALA A 160 -32.64 -14.57 -22.80
C ALA A 160 -33.18 -14.90 -24.20
N GLY A 161 -33.94 -15.97 -24.28
CA GLY A 161 -34.68 -16.35 -25.45
C GLY A 161 -36.18 -16.25 -25.21
N GLY A 162 -36.81 -15.29 -25.82
CA GLY A 162 -38.24 -15.36 -26.06
C GLY A 162 -39.11 -14.34 -25.32
N MET A 163 -39.30 -13.18 -25.90
CA MET A 163 -40.65 -12.64 -26.05
C MET A 163 -40.65 -11.69 -27.25
N GLY A 164 -41.08 -12.23 -28.34
CA GLY A 164 -42.24 -12.01 -29.07
C GLY A 164 -42.28 -10.70 -29.86
N GLY A 165 -42.13 -10.86 -31.15
CA GLY A 165 -42.46 -9.84 -32.10
C GLY A 165 -43.85 -9.29 -31.95
N MET A 166 -44.04 -8.11 -32.35
CA MET A 166 -45.19 -7.63 -33.12
C MET A 166 -45.06 -6.13 -33.40
N GLY A 167 -45.32 -5.80 -34.64
CA GLY A 167 -45.73 -4.44 -34.99
C GLY A 167 -44.68 -3.69 -35.79
N GLY A 168 -44.77 -3.92 -37.05
CA GLY A 168 -44.24 -3.16 -38.14
C GLY A 168 -44.95 -1.84 -38.36
N MET A 169 -44.44 -1.16 -39.36
CA MET A 169 -45.02 -0.13 -40.21
C MET A 169 -44.49 1.29 -40.04
N GLY A 170 -44.01 1.77 -41.18
CA GLY A 170 -43.99 3.16 -41.59
C GLY A 170 -42.70 3.89 -41.20
N GLY A 171 -41.85 4.33 -42.05
CA GLY A 171 -41.99 4.86 -43.36
C GLY A 171 -41.38 6.25 -43.41
N MET A 172 -40.48 6.44 -44.39
CA MET A 172 -40.14 7.73 -45.01
C MET A 172 -39.27 8.76 -44.25
N GLY A 173 -38.04 8.96 -44.74
CA GLY A 173 -37.78 10.10 -45.59
C GLY A 173 -36.86 11.15 -44.98
N GLY A 174 -35.79 11.56 -45.70
CA GLY A 174 -35.13 12.85 -45.60
C GLY A 174 -33.70 12.76 -44.99
N ASP A 175 -32.67 12.57 -45.73
CA ASP A 175 -31.85 13.42 -46.58
C ASP A 175 -31.53 14.83 -46.02
N MET A 176 -30.26 15.19 -46.22
CA MET A 176 -29.50 16.43 -45.97
C MET A 176 -28.72 16.44 -44.64
N GLY A 177 -27.43 16.39 -44.61
CA GLY A 177 -26.44 17.19 -45.33
C GLY A 177 -25.95 18.30 -44.43
N PHE A 178 -24.78 18.14 -43.94
CA PHE A 178 -23.61 19.00 -43.76
C PHE A 178 -22.66 18.38 -42.75
#